data_b085c1f95985432175e82b1f2a2ed1bd
#
_entry.id   b085c1f95985432175e82b1f2a2ed1bd
#
_cell.length_a   1.000
_cell.length_b   1.000
_cell.length_c   1.000
_cell.angle_alpha   90.00
_cell.angle_beta   90.00
_cell.angle_gamma   90.00
#
_symmetry.space_group_name_H-M   'P 1'
#
loop_
_entity.id
_entity.type
_entity.pdbx_description
1 polymer ?
#
loop_
_entity_poly.entity_id
_entity_poly.type
_entity_poly.pdbx_seq_one_letter_code
_entity_poly.pdbx_strand_id
1 'polypeptide(L)'
;MSRRLFTSESVTEGHPDKIADQISDTVLDALLRQDPAARVAVETLITTGQVHIAGEVATSACVDVAELVRAKILEIGYDSSAKGFDGASCGVSVSIGAQSPDIAQGVDRAYEARAGDTAQDDEIARQGAGDQGLMFGYATDETPNLMPLPIELAHRLARRLSQVRKDGTVPYLRPDGKTQVTIEYEGSRPVRLDTVVASSQHASDIDLDALLGADIRTHVVEHVLAELAADGIKLETDGYRLLVNPTGRFEIGGPMGDAGLTGRKIIIDTYGGMARHGGGAFSGKDPSKVDRSAAYAMRWVAKNVVAAGLATRCEVQVAYAIGKAEPVGLFVETFGTGTVEEERISRAITEVFDLRPAAVIRDLDLLRPIYARTAAYGHFGRELPEFTWERTDRAAALHRAVEAG
;
A
#
# COMPACT_ATOMS: atom_id res chain seq x y z
N MET A 1 -19.33 -27.74 -1.30
CA MET A 1 -18.09 -27.09 -1.78
C MET A 1 -17.01 -27.27 -0.73
N SER A 2 -15.74 -27.33 -1.10
CA SER A 2 -14.66 -27.46 -0.11
C SER A 2 -14.49 -26.12 0.62
N ARG A 3 -14.43 -26.16 1.95
CA ARG A 3 -14.10 -25.02 2.78
C ARG A 3 -12.59 -24.90 2.91
N ARG A 4 -12.07 -23.69 2.86
CA ARG A 4 -10.64 -23.40 3.00
C ARG A 4 -10.43 -22.14 3.85
N LEU A 5 -9.31 -22.10 4.56
CA LEU A 5 -8.91 -20.94 5.34
C LEU A 5 -7.94 -20.07 4.53
N PHE A 6 -8.12 -18.77 4.59
CA PHE A 6 -7.17 -17.79 4.05
C PHE A 6 -6.84 -16.74 5.10
N THR A 7 -5.57 -16.39 5.20
CA THR A 7 -5.07 -15.49 6.23
C THR A 7 -4.36 -14.29 5.62
N SER A 8 -4.65 -13.10 6.11
CA SER A 8 -3.89 -11.88 5.85
C SER A 8 -3.50 -11.22 7.15
N GLU A 9 -2.47 -10.37 7.11
CA GLU A 9 -2.01 -9.59 8.26
C GLU A 9 -1.87 -8.12 7.91
N SER A 10 -1.89 -7.28 8.94
CA SER A 10 -1.54 -5.86 8.85
C SER A 10 -0.76 -5.43 10.08
N VAL A 11 -0.18 -4.25 10.02
CA VAL A 11 0.57 -3.66 11.12
C VAL A 11 0.15 -2.22 11.34
N THR A 12 0.36 -1.73 12.56
CA THR A 12 0.11 -0.32 12.89
C THR A 12 1.16 0.62 12.28
N GLU A 13 0.85 1.90 12.28
CA GLU A 13 1.78 2.96 11.86
C GLU A 13 3.09 2.97 12.67
N GLY A 14 3.08 2.43 13.91
CA GLY A 14 4.24 2.37 14.79
C GLY A 14 5.09 1.10 14.66
N HIS A 15 4.74 0.18 13.75
CA HIS A 15 5.61 -0.94 13.42
C HIS A 15 6.91 -0.43 12.76
N PRO A 16 8.11 -0.95 13.11
CA PRO A 16 9.38 -0.43 12.62
C PRO A 16 9.47 -0.26 11.10
N ASP A 17 9.06 -1.28 10.32
CA ASP A 17 9.05 -1.19 8.86
C ASP A 17 8.08 -0.11 8.35
N LYS A 18 6.94 0.09 9.02
CA LYS A 18 5.99 1.13 8.60
C LYS A 18 6.39 2.53 9.05
N ILE A 19 7.17 2.66 10.11
CA ILE A 19 7.85 3.93 10.42
C ILE A 19 8.81 4.29 9.30
N ALA A 20 9.62 3.32 8.84
CA ALA A 20 10.57 3.52 7.74
C ALA A 20 9.86 3.94 6.44
N ASP A 21 8.76 3.27 6.07
CA ASP A 21 7.96 3.63 4.92
C ASP A 21 7.38 5.05 5.03
N GLN A 22 6.81 5.40 6.18
CA GLN A 22 6.25 6.73 6.42
C GLN A 22 7.30 7.84 6.38
N ILE A 23 8.50 7.59 6.90
CA ILE A 23 9.61 8.54 6.82
C ILE A 23 10.02 8.76 5.37
N SER A 24 10.24 7.68 4.60
CA SER A 24 10.63 7.77 3.20
C SER A 24 9.60 8.52 2.36
N ASP A 25 8.32 8.26 2.55
CA ASP A 25 7.25 8.98 1.84
C ASP A 25 7.04 10.41 2.37
N THR A 26 7.37 10.71 3.63
CA THR A 26 7.35 12.09 4.15
C THR A 26 8.45 12.94 3.48
N VAL A 27 9.63 12.37 3.29
CA VAL A 27 10.73 13.02 2.55
C VAL A 27 10.33 13.24 1.09
N LEU A 28 9.76 12.23 0.44
CA LEU A 28 9.26 12.33 -0.93
C LEU A 28 8.23 13.46 -1.06
N ASP A 29 7.22 13.50 -0.20
CA ASP A 29 6.16 14.52 -0.24
C ASP A 29 6.71 15.93 0.01
N ALA A 30 7.70 16.08 0.89
CA ALA A 30 8.34 17.36 1.14
C ALA A 30 9.11 17.90 -0.08
N LEU A 31 9.76 16.99 -0.82
CA LEU A 31 10.45 17.33 -2.06
C LEU A 31 9.47 17.67 -3.18
N LEU A 32 8.45 16.84 -3.42
CA LEU A 32 7.43 17.07 -4.45
C LEU A 32 6.63 18.35 -4.22
N ARG A 33 6.44 18.77 -2.99
CA ARG A 33 5.74 20.02 -2.66
C ARG A 33 6.48 21.27 -3.18
N GLN A 34 7.81 21.20 -3.24
CA GLN A 34 8.65 22.30 -3.75
C GLN A 34 9.03 22.09 -5.22
N ASP A 35 9.17 20.84 -5.66
CA ASP A 35 9.58 20.46 -7.01
C ASP A 35 8.78 19.23 -7.48
N PRO A 36 7.64 19.42 -8.15
CA PRO A 36 6.83 18.31 -8.66
C PRO A 36 7.56 17.40 -9.66
N ALA A 37 8.65 17.87 -10.26
CA ALA A 37 9.48 17.09 -11.18
C ALA A 37 10.63 16.34 -10.48
N ALA A 38 10.74 16.43 -9.16
CA ALA A 38 11.78 15.75 -8.40
C ALA A 38 11.84 14.24 -8.70
N ARG A 39 13.04 13.74 -8.88
CA ARG A 39 13.33 12.29 -8.98
C ARG A 39 13.86 11.83 -7.62
N VAL A 40 13.16 10.91 -7.01
CA VAL A 40 13.41 10.50 -5.62
C VAL A 40 13.39 8.99 -5.51
N ALA A 41 14.45 8.46 -4.91
CA ALA A 41 14.53 7.09 -4.44
C ALA A 41 15.19 7.13 -3.06
N VAL A 42 14.38 7.16 -2.00
CA VAL A 42 14.85 7.33 -0.61
C VAL A 42 14.38 6.15 0.23
N GLU A 43 15.32 5.50 0.87
CA GLU A 43 15.12 4.38 1.77
C GLU A 43 15.51 4.76 3.19
N THR A 44 14.83 4.16 4.14
CA THR A 44 15.02 4.41 5.57
C THR A 44 15.33 3.10 6.28
N LEU A 45 16.36 3.09 7.11
CA LEU A 45 16.60 2.10 8.14
C LEU A 45 16.38 2.75 9.50
N ILE A 46 15.59 2.13 10.35
CA ILE A 46 15.37 2.56 11.74
C ILE A 46 15.69 1.43 12.70
N THR A 47 16.40 1.74 13.77
CA THR A 47 16.77 0.80 14.83
C THR A 47 16.86 1.55 16.15
N THR A 48 17.25 0.90 17.23
CA THR A 48 17.35 1.50 18.57
C THR A 48 18.07 2.85 18.55
N GLY A 49 17.33 3.93 18.82
CA GLY A 49 17.86 5.29 18.95
C GLY A 49 18.38 5.94 17.67
N GLN A 50 18.26 5.29 16.50
CA GLN A 50 18.92 5.74 15.28
C GLN A 50 18.04 5.56 14.03
N VAL A 51 18.09 6.56 13.15
CA VAL A 51 17.50 6.54 11.80
C VAL A 51 18.58 6.82 10.77
N HIS A 52 18.64 6.02 9.72
CA HIS A 52 19.53 6.21 8.58
C HIS A 52 18.68 6.38 7.32
N ILE A 53 18.90 7.49 6.61
CA ILE A 53 18.28 7.80 5.33
C ILE A 53 19.34 7.63 4.25
N ALA A 54 19.05 6.82 3.25
CA ALA A 54 19.94 6.60 2.11
C ALA A 54 19.16 6.69 0.80
N GLY A 55 19.85 6.95 -0.30
CA GLY A 55 19.24 6.97 -1.63
C GLY A 55 19.78 8.02 -2.55
N GLU A 56 19.07 8.26 -3.65
CA GLU A 56 19.44 9.21 -4.69
C GLU A 56 18.27 10.16 -4.96
N VAL A 57 18.61 11.44 -5.12
CA VAL A 57 17.64 12.50 -5.40
C VAL A 57 18.18 13.42 -6.49
N ALA A 58 17.33 13.78 -7.46
CA ALA A 58 17.56 14.87 -8.39
C ALA A 58 16.41 15.85 -8.27
N THR A 59 16.67 17.04 -7.69
CA THR A 59 15.66 18.05 -7.39
C THR A 59 16.28 19.43 -7.20
N SER A 60 15.49 20.46 -7.41
CA SER A 60 15.79 21.85 -7.01
C SER A 60 15.33 22.17 -5.57
N ALA A 61 14.57 21.27 -4.94
CA ALA A 61 14.05 21.47 -3.60
C ALA A 61 15.14 21.31 -2.53
N CYS A 62 14.95 22.00 -1.41
CA CYS A 62 15.82 21.89 -0.23
C CYS A 62 14.94 21.69 1.00
N VAL A 63 15.16 20.58 1.71
CA VAL A 63 14.38 20.19 2.89
C VAL A 63 15.30 19.78 4.03
N ASP A 64 14.92 20.07 5.28
CA ASP A 64 15.59 19.53 6.46
C ASP A 64 15.06 18.11 6.73
N VAL A 65 15.78 17.12 6.22
CA VAL A 65 15.40 15.71 6.35
C VAL A 65 15.37 15.29 7.82
N ALA A 66 16.28 15.80 8.66
CA ALA A 66 16.33 15.40 10.06
C ALA A 66 15.12 15.93 10.85
N GLU A 67 14.67 17.14 10.55
CA GLU A 67 13.45 17.71 11.13
C GLU A 67 12.21 16.91 10.71
N LEU A 68 12.07 16.58 9.42
CA LEU A 68 10.97 15.77 8.89
C LEU A 68 10.90 14.39 9.57
N VAL A 69 12.04 13.72 9.71
CA VAL A 69 12.15 12.42 10.39
C VAL A 69 11.65 12.50 11.83
N ARG A 70 12.16 13.46 12.60
CA ARG A 70 11.79 13.63 14.01
C ARG A 70 10.30 13.94 14.17
N ALA A 71 9.78 14.87 13.36
CA ALA A 71 8.38 15.24 13.36
C ALA A 71 7.48 14.03 13.07
N LYS A 72 7.82 13.20 12.07
CA LYS A 72 7.05 11.99 11.74
C LYS A 72 7.05 10.97 12.86
N ILE A 73 8.18 10.73 13.50
CA ILE A 73 8.29 9.79 14.63
C ILE A 73 7.44 10.26 15.82
N LEU A 74 7.46 11.56 16.12
CA LEU A 74 6.63 12.16 17.18
C LEU A 74 5.13 12.07 16.84
N GLU A 75 4.74 12.32 15.58
CA GLU A 75 3.35 12.18 15.09
C GLU A 75 2.82 10.76 15.27
N ILE A 76 3.66 9.74 15.02
CA ILE A 76 3.33 8.33 15.23
C ILE A 76 3.09 8.04 16.72
N GLY A 77 3.77 8.77 17.61
CA GLY A 77 3.61 8.66 19.06
C GLY A 77 4.81 8.10 19.82
N TYR A 78 5.99 8.04 19.20
CA TYR A 78 7.25 7.75 19.86
C TYR A 78 7.88 9.06 20.36
N ASP A 79 7.42 9.52 21.50
CA ASP A 79 7.74 10.80 22.13
C ASP A 79 8.53 10.65 23.44
N SER A 80 8.95 9.43 23.78
CA SER A 80 9.67 9.11 25.00
C SER A 80 10.42 7.80 24.88
N SER A 81 11.63 7.77 25.45
CA SER A 81 12.42 6.54 25.59
C SER A 81 11.70 5.44 26.39
N ALA A 82 10.75 5.79 27.24
CA ALA A 82 9.89 4.84 27.94
C ALA A 82 8.97 4.05 27.00
N LYS A 83 8.73 4.53 25.78
CA LYS A 83 7.99 3.84 24.73
C LYS A 83 8.90 3.01 23.80
N GLY A 84 10.22 3.02 24.05
CA GLY A 84 11.23 2.31 23.28
C GLY A 84 11.89 3.13 22.18
N PHE A 85 11.39 4.35 21.89
CA PHE A 85 11.98 5.28 20.93
C PHE A 85 11.54 6.71 21.22
N ASP A 86 12.41 7.69 20.95
CA ASP A 86 12.11 9.10 21.15
C ASP A 86 12.49 9.92 19.92
N GLY A 87 11.49 10.41 19.20
CA GLY A 87 11.67 11.22 18.00
C GLY A 87 12.37 12.55 18.27
N ALA A 88 12.27 13.11 19.49
CA ALA A 88 12.91 14.37 19.82
C ALA A 88 14.44 14.24 19.93
N SER A 89 14.94 13.07 20.32
CA SER A 89 16.36 12.87 20.66
C SER A 89 17.10 11.81 19.83
N CYS A 90 16.41 11.08 18.94
CA CYS A 90 17.04 10.04 18.13
C CYS A 90 18.14 10.61 17.20
N GLY A 91 19.17 9.82 16.94
CA GLY A 91 20.17 10.10 15.93
C GLY A 91 19.56 10.02 14.53
N VAL A 92 19.91 10.94 13.64
CA VAL A 92 19.53 10.90 12.25
C VAL A 92 20.77 11.08 11.39
N SER A 93 21.07 10.10 10.53
CA SER A 93 22.12 10.22 9.53
C SER A 93 21.52 10.19 8.13
N VAL A 94 22.06 11.02 7.25
CA VAL A 94 21.56 11.20 5.89
C VAL A 94 22.69 10.97 4.90
N SER A 95 22.49 10.00 3.98
CA SER A 95 23.42 9.63 2.91
C SER A 95 22.66 9.64 1.59
N ILE A 96 22.32 10.83 1.10
CA ILE A 96 21.61 11.03 -0.16
C ILE A 96 22.60 11.52 -1.20
N GLY A 97 22.71 10.78 -2.31
CA GLY A 97 23.51 11.10 -3.47
C GLY A 97 22.68 11.68 -4.63
N ALA A 98 23.38 12.02 -5.72
CA ALA A 98 22.74 12.39 -6.99
C ALA A 98 22.33 11.15 -7.77
N GLN A 99 21.24 11.22 -8.52
CA GLN A 99 20.83 10.15 -9.43
C GLN A 99 21.90 9.91 -10.53
N SER A 100 22.10 8.64 -10.88
CA SER A 100 23.00 8.25 -11.98
C SER A 100 22.56 8.87 -13.32
N PRO A 101 23.46 9.53 -14.06
CA PRO A 101 23.16 10.06 -15.40
C PRO A 101 22.72 8.97 -16.39
N ASP A 102 23.24 7.76 -16.24
CA ASP A 102 22.91 6.63 -17.12
C ASP A 102 21.44 6.18 -16.95
N ILE A 103 20.93 6.21 -15.72
CA ILE A 103 19.52 5.93 -15.43
C ILE A 103 18.64 7.08 -15.94
N ALA A 104 19.02 8.32 -15.67
CA ALA A 104 18.28 9.52 -16.09
C ALA A 104 18.06 9.54 -17.61
N GLN A 105 19.07 9.18 -18.41
CA GLN A 105 18.99 9.15 -19.87
C GLN A 105 17.82 8.29 -20.39
N GLY A 106 17.57 7.12 -19.79
CA GLY A 106 16.50 6.21 -20.20
C GLY A 106 15.10 6.68 -19.78
N VAL A 107 15.02 7.37 -18.63
CA VAL A 107 13.77 7.92 -18.10
C VAL A 107 13.37 9.18 -18.88
N ASP A 108 14.30 10.10 -19.10
CA ASP A 108 14.02 11.40 -19.70
C ASP A 108 13.74 11.30 -21.21
N ARG A 109 14.28 10.29 -21.89
CA ARG A 109 14.03 10.05 -23.29
C ARG A 109 13.95 8.56 -23.60
N ALA A 110 12.75 8.04 -23.81
CA ALA A 110 12.47 6.66 -24.12
C ALA A 110 13.20 6.15 -25.38
N TYR A 111 13.37 4.84 -25.45
CA TYR A 111 14.00 4.16 -26.58
C TYR A 111 13.31 4.51 -27.90
N GLU A 112 11.99 4.47 -27.95
CA GLU A 112 11.15 4.77 -29.10
C GLU A 112 11.38 6.22 -29.59
N ALA A 113 11.48 7.17 -28.67
CA ALA A 113 11.76 8.58 -28.99
C ALA A 113 13.22 8.80 -29.48
N ARG A 114 14.16 7.94 -29.05
CA ARG A 114 15.56 7.97 -29.50
C ARG A 114 15.73 7.31 -30.87
N ALA A 115 14.96 6.23 -31.13
CA ALA A 115 14.97 5.50 -32.40
C ALA A 115 14.23 6.24 -33.54
N GLY A 116 13.42 7.27 -33.20
CA GLY A 116 12.61 8.00 -34.18
C GLY A 116 11.33 7.28 -34.56
N ASP A 117 10.90 6.31 -33.76
CA ASP A 117 9.70 5.49 -34.01
C ASP A 117 8.40 6.17 -33.53
N THR A 118 8.50 7.36 -32.93
CA THR A 118 7.36 8.14 -32.42
C THR A 118 7.22 9.46 -33.16
N ALA A 119 5.98 9.97 -33.25
CA ALA A 119 5.71 11.32 -33.75
C ALA A 119 6.48 12.33 -32.86
N GLN A 120 7.10 13.34 -33.49
CA GLN A 120 7.93 14.35 -32.78
C GLN A 120 7.18 15.10 -31.67
N ASP A 121 5.85 15.13 -31.74
CA ASP A 121 4.97 15.85 -30.83
C ASP A 121 4.30 14.97 -29.75
N ASP A 122 4.59 13.66 -29.69
CA ASP A 122 4.06 12.78 -28.64
C ASP A 122 4.89 12.90 -27.36
N GLU A 123 4.52 13.85 -26.51
CA GLU A 123 5.17 14.08 -25.21
C GLU A 123 5.07 12.87 -24.28
N ILE A 124 4.00 12.06 -24.41
CA ILE A 124 3.78 10.88 -23.57
C ILE A 124 4.77 9.77 -23.94
N ALA A 125 5.10 9.63 -25.23
CA ALA A 125 6.08 8.65 -25.70
C ALA A 125 7.54 9.02 -25.39
N ARG A 126 7.79 10.24 -24.87
CA ARG A 126 9.16 10.67 -24.53
C ARG A 126 9.68 10.04 -23.25
N GLN A 127 8.84 9.84 -22.24
CA GLN A 127 9.24 9.30 -20.95
C GLN A 127 9.26 7.78 -21.00
N GLY A 128 10.42 7.18 -20.76
CA GLY A 128 10.58 5.73 -20.60
C GLY A 128 10.31 5.27 -19.17
N ALA A 129 10.10 3.96 -19.01
CA ALA A 129 10.05 3.36 -17.68
C ALA A 129 11.38 3.50 -16.95
N GLY A 130 11.34 3.88 -15.68
CA GLY A 130 12.54 4.10 -14.86
C GLY A 130 13.29 2.82 -14.49
N ASP A 131 12.67 1.68 -14.65
CA ASP A 131 13.25 0.36 -14.44
C ASP A 131 12.50 -0.69 -15.28
N GLN A 132 13.09 -1.88 -15.41
CA GLN A 132 12.36 -3.06 -15.81
C GLN A 132 11.55 -3.60 -14.63
N GLY A 133 10.47 -4.32 -14.92
CA GLY A 133 9.70 -4.95 -13.85
C GLY A 133 8.33 -5.42 -14.31
N LEU A 134 7.65 -6.11 -13.39
CA LEU A 134 6.26 -6.53 -13.58
C LEU A 134 5.46 -6.12 -12.35
N MET A 135 4.25 -5.60 -12.56
CA MET A 135 3.39 -5.08 -11.52
C MET A 135 2.01 -5.69 -11.65
N PHE A 136 1.37 -5.94 -10.52
CA PHE A 136 0.06 -6.53 -10.45
C PHE A 136 -0.97 -5.57 -9.87
N GLY A 137 -2.19 -5.65 -10.40
CA GLY A 137 -3.39 -5.11 -9.80
C GLY A 137 -4.40 -6.21 -9.54
N TYR A 138 -5.23 -6.02 -8.53
CA TYR A 138 -6.27 -6.96 -8.15
C TYR A 138 -7.52 -6.23 -7.67
N ALA A 139 -8.68 -6.83 -7.94
CA ALA A 139 -9.96 -6.44 -7.38
C ALA A 139 -10.88 -7.66 -7.24
N THR A 140 -11.77 -7.62 -6.25
CA THR A 140 -12.78 -8.64 -5.99
C THR A 140 -14.03 -8.00 -5.41
N ASP A 141 -15.20 -8.59 -5.65
CA ASP A 141 -16.48 -8.11 -5.14
C ASP A 141 -16.76 -8.51 -3.68
N GLU A 142 -15.73 -8.92 -2.94
CA GLU A 142 -15.87 -9.34 -1.53
C GLU A 142 -16.22 -8.18 -0.60
N THR A 143 -15.83 -6.97 -0.94
CA THR A 143 -16.06 -5.76 -0.15
C THR A 143 -16.52 -4.60 -1.03
N PRO A 144 -17.20 -3.57 -0.50
CA PRO A 144 -17.67 -2.42 -1.27
C PRO A 144 -16.55 -1.66 -2.01
N ASN A 145 -15.36 -1.59 -1.41
CA ASN A 145 -14.17 -0.97 -2.03
C ASN A 145 -13.39 -1.90 -2.95
N LEU A 146 -13.96 -3.10 -3.24
CA LEU A 146 -13.41 -4.12 -4.13
C LEU A 146 -12.03 -4.64 -3.70
N MET A 147 -11.82 -4.79 -2.40
CA MET A 147 -10.65 -5.41 -1.78
C MET A 147 -10.95 -6.81 -1.28
N PRO A 148 -9.94 -7.69 -1.17
CA PRO A 148 -10.08 -8.96 -0.44
C PRO A 148 -10.42 -8.73 1.02
N LEU A 149 -11.42 -9.43 1.54
CA LEU A 149 -11.90 -9.24 2.91
C LEU A 149 -10.83 -9.48 3.99
N PRO A 150 -9.92 -10.48 3.88
CA PRO A 150 -8.94 -10.72 4.94
C PRO A 150 -8.00 -9.54 5.17
N ILE A 151 -7.45 -8.94 4.09
CA ILE A 151 -6.56 -7.79 4.23
C ILE A 151 -7.33 -6.52 4.61
N GLU A 152 -8.52 -6.30 4.09
CA GLU A 152 -9.39 -5.17 4.46
C GLU A 152 -9.68 -5.19 5.96
N LEU A 153 -10.08 -6.34 6.50
CA LEU A 153 -10.36 -6.48 7.93
C LEU A 153 -9.09 -6.31 8.77
N ALA A 154 -7.96 -6.89 8.34
CA ALA A 154 -6.67 -6.71 9.04
C ALA A 154 -6.25 -5.23 9.10
N HIS A 155 -6.41 -4.47 8.01
CA HIS A 155 -6.13 -3.03 7.98
C HIS A 155 -7.05 -2.22 8.89
N ARG A 156 -8.36 -2.52 8.90
CA ARG A 156 -9.32 -1.86 9.79
C ARG A 156 -8.96 -2.07 11.26
N LEU A 157 -8.62 -3.30 11.62
CA LEU A 157 -8.19 -3.64 12.99
C LEU A 157 -6.89 -2.90 13.38
N ALA A 158 -5.88 -2.88 12.51
CA ALA A 158 -4.62 -2.18 12.77
C ALA A 158 -4.81 -0.67 12.91
N ARG A 159 -5.65 -0.07 12.07
CA ARG A 159 -6.01 1.35 12.15
C ARG A 159 -6.76 1.66 13.44
N ARG A 160 -7.71 0.81 13.81
CA ARG A 160 -8.49 0.98 15.05
C ARG A 160 -7.61 0.87 16.29
N LEU A 161 -6.62 -0.04 16.33
CA LEU A 161 -5.62 -0.11 17.39
C LEU A 161 -4.90 1.24 17.58
N SER A 162 -4.46 1.85 16.50
CA SER A 162 -3.80 3.16 16.56
C SER A 162 -4.76 4.28 16.98
N GLN A 163 -6.01 4.22 16.53
CA GLN A 163 -7.02 5.21 16.87
C GLN A 163 -7.32 5.21 18.36
N VAL A 164 -7.63 4.05 18.95
CA VAL A 164 -8.00 3.96 20.40
C VAL A 164 -6.84 4.32 21.31
N ARG A 165 -5.59 4.17 20.82
CA ARG A 165 -4.40 4.68 21.49
C ARG A 165 -4.32 6.20 21.43
N LYS A 166 -4.48 6.79 20.24
CA LYS A 166 -4.32 8.22 19.99
C LYS A 166 -5.43 9.06 20.62
N ASP A 167 -6.67 8.57 20.62
CA ASP A 167 -7.80 9.26 21.22
C ASP A 167 -7.94 9.05 22.75
N GLY A 168 -7.08 8.20 23.33
CA GLY A 168 -7.05 7.93 24.75
C GLY A 168 -8.12 6.95 25.25
N THR A 169 -8.85 6.29 24.37
CA THR A 169 -9.82 5.23 24.74
C THR A 169 -9.10 4.08 25.44
N VAL A 170 -7.90 3.69 24.93
CA VAL A 170 -7.02 2.69 25.55
C VAL A 170 -5.63 3.29 25.72
N PRO A 171 -5.41 4.11 26.75
CA PRO A 171 -4.24 5.01 26.85
C PRO A 171 -2.93 4.30 27.16
N TYR A 172 -2.96 3.06 27.62
CA TYR A 172 -1.77 2.26 27.91
C TYR A 172 -1.20 1.52 26.69
N LEU A 173 -1.88 1.55 25.54
CA LEU A 173 -1.32 1.03 24.29
C LEU A 173 -0.15 1.91 23.82
N ARG A 174 0.81 1.27 23.18
CA ARG A 174 1.97 1.91 22.56
C ARG A 174 1.91 1.77 21.04
N PRO A 175 2.77 2.48 20.27
CA PRO A 175 2.57 2.60 18.84
C PRO A 175 2.70 1.29 18.03
N ASP A 176 3.55 0.34 18.47
CA ASP A 176 3.79 -0.90 17.73
C ASP A 176 2.65 -1.92 17.91
N GLY A 177 2.26 -2.53 16.82
CA GLY A 177 1.22 -3.56 16.85
C GLY A 177 1.03 -4.27 15.51
N LYS A 178 0.45 -5.47 15.59
CA LYS A 178 0.14 -6.31 14.44
C LYS A 178 -1.27 -6.88 14.57
N THR A 179 -1.91 -7.09 13.45
CA THR A 179 -3.19 -7.78 13.34
C THR A 179 -3.11 -8.87 12.29
N GLN A 180 -3.73 -10.00 12.54
CA GLN A 180 -3.85 -11.09 11.59
C GLN A 180 -5.28 -11.60 11.60
N VAL A 181 -5.82 -11.88 10.43
CA VAL A 181 -7.20 -12.33 10.24
C VAL A 181 -7.21 -13.58 9.40
N THR A 182 -7.91 -14.60 9.87
CA THR A 182 -8.17 -15.83 9.11
C THR A 182 -9.66 -15.93 8.82
N ILE A 183 -9.99 -15.99 7.53
CA ILE A 183 -11.36 -16.11 7.01
C ILE A 183 -11.55 -17.48 6.39
N GLU A 184 -12.68 -18.11 6.68
CA GLU A 184 -13.12 -19.31 5.99
C GLU A 184 -13.88 -18.96 4.73
N TYR A 185 -13.51 -19.60 3.64
CA TYR A 185 -14.09 -19.44 2.31
C TYR A 185 -14.85 -20.70 1.89
N GLU A 186 -15.98 -20.52 1.26
CA GLU A 186 -16.69 -21.55 0.51
C GLU A 186 -16.59 -21.23 -0.99
N GLY A 187 -15.77 -22.00 -1.71
CA GLY A 187 -15.38 -21.62 -3.08
C GLY A 187 -14.54 -20.33 -3.08
N SER A 188 -15.07 -19.30 -3.71
CA SER A 188 -14.45 -17.96 -3.75
C SER A 188 -15.08 -16.95 -2.77
N ARG A 189 -16.10 -17.34 -2.00
CA ARG A 189 -16.84 -16.42 -1.11
C ARG A 189 -16.35 -16.54 0.33
N PRO A 190 -16.04 -15.43 1.00
CA PRO A 190 -15.81 -15.43 2.44
C PRO A 190 -17.14 -15.72 3.16
N VAL A 191 -17.12 -16.63 4.13
CA VAL A 191 -18.35 -17.09 4.83
C VAL A 191 -18.26 -16.91 6.33
N ARG A 192 -17.07 -17.12 6.94
CA ARG A 192 -16.95 -17.05 8.39
C ARG A 192 -15.60 -16.50 8.84
N LEU A 193 -15.60 -15.70 9.88
CA LEU A 193 -14.40 -15.31 10.61
C LEU A 193 -13.95 -16.50 11.48
N ASP A 194 -12.74 -17.00 11.25
CA ASP A 194 -12.20 -18.10 12.03
C ASP A 194 -11.35 -17.62 13.19
N THR A 195 -10.36 -16.75 12.92
CA THR A 195 -9.40 -16.30 13.92
C THR A 195 -9.01 -14.84 13.71
N VAL A 196 -8.90 -14.11 14.82
CA VAL A 196 -8.24 -12.79 14.89
C VAL A 196 -7.08 -12.91 15.86
N VAL A 197 -5.90 -12.47 15.43
CA VAL A 197 -4.74 -12.25 16.29
C VAL A 197 -4.47 -10.75 16.37
N ALA A 198 -4.36 -10.22 17.57
CA ALA A 198 -3.98 -8.83 17.82
C ALA A 198 -2.79 -8.80 18.78
N SER A 199 -1.65 -8.32 18.31
CA SER A 199 -0.47 -8.09 19.14
C SER A 199 -0.25 -6.58 19.24
N SER A 200 -0.27 -6.05 20.45
CA SER A 200 -0.09 -4.61 20.69
C SER A 200 0.94 -4.36 21.79
N GLN A 201 1.87 -3.49 21.51
CA GLN A 201 2.79 -2.97 22.52
C GLN A 201 1.98 -2.18 23.56
N HIS A 202 2.35 -2.33 24.83
CA HIS A 202 1.63 -1.74 25.96
C HIS A 202 2.58 -1.23 27.04
N ALA A 203 2.05 -0.40 27.96
CA ALA A 203 2.76 0.03 29.15
C ALA A 203 3.01 -1.17 30.10
N SER A 204 4.03 -1.06 30.96
CA SER A 204 4.23 -1.98 32.08
C SER A 204 3.04 -1.93 33.06
N ASP A 205 2.94 -2.94 33.89
CA ASP A 205 2.00 -3.01 35.02
C ASP A 205 0.51 -3.04 34.65
N ILE A 206 0.17 -3.61 33.48
CA ILE A 206 -1.21 -3.90 33.10
C ILE A 206 -1.52 -5.40 33.17
N ASP A 207 -2.75 -5.74 33.50
CA ASP A 207 -3.25 -7.10 33.43
C ASP A 207 -3.60 -7.47 31.98
N LEU A 208 -2.93 -8.48 31.45
CA LEU A 208 -3.08 -8.86 30.05
C LEU A 208 -4.43 -9.51 29.75
N ASP A 209 -4.94 -10.31 30.69
CA ASP A 209 -6.20 -11.03 30.50
C ASP A 209 -7.42 -10.17 30.88
N ALA A 210 -7.40 -9.58 32.08
CA ALA A 210 -8.54 -8.85 32.58
C ALA A 210 -8.70 -7.45 31.96
N LEU A 211 -7.63 -6.81 31.49
CA LEU A 211 -7.66 -5.47 30.93
C LEU A 211 -7.38 -5.46 29.43
N LEU A 212 -6.19 -5.83 28.99
CA LEU A 212 -5.79 -5.75 27.58
C LEU A 212 -6.69 -6.60 26.68
N GLY A 213 -6.94 -7.87 27.06
CA GLY A 213 -7.79 -8.79 26.29
C GLY A 213 -9.21 -8.27 26.15
N ALA A 214 -9.80 -7.73 27.24
CA ALA A 214 -11.13 -7.17 27.25
C ALA A 214 -11.24 -5.89 26.40
N ASP A 215 -10.29 -4.97 26.54
CA ASP A 215 -10.28 -3.71 25.80
C ASP A 215 -10.07 -3.90 24.30
N ILE A 216 -9.13 -4.79 23.91
CA ILE A 216 -8.93 -5.13 22.49
C ILE A 216 -10.18 -5.77 21.89
N ARG A 217 -10.85 -6.67 22.62
CA ARG A 217 -12.12 -7.25 22.18
C ARG A 217 -13.15 -6.16 21.92
N THR A 218 -13.44 -5.33 22.93
CA THR A 218 -14.55 -4.38 22.91
C THR A 218 -14.28 -3.18 22.00
N HIS A 219 -13.12 -2.53 22.18
CA HIS A 219 -12.84 -1.25 21.53
C HIS A 219 -12.21 -1.38 20.14
N VAL A 220 -11.68 -2.56 19.80
CA VAL A 220 -11.05 -2.79 18.51
C VAL A 220 -11.84 -3.80 17.68
N VAL A 221 -11.95 -5.07 18.14
CA VAL A 221 -12.47 -6.15 17.29
C VAL A 221 -13.99 -6.00 17.10
N GLU A 222 -14.78 -5.91 18.17
CA GLU A 222 -16.24 -5.80 18.08
C GLU A 222 -16.66 -4.50 17.38
N HIS A 223 -15.92 -3.41 17.61
CA HIS A 223 -16.15 -2.14 16.91
C HIS A 223 -15.98 -2.29 15.39
N VAL A 224 -14.87 -2.89 14.94
CA VAL A 224 -14.59 -3.08 13.51
C VAL A 224 -15.55 -4.09 12.88
N LEU A 225 -15.94 -5.14 13.59
CA LEU A 225 -16.96 -6.09 13.09
C LEU A 225 -18.33 -5.42 12.93
N ALA A 226 -18.69 -4.50 13.81
CA ALA A 226 -19.90 -3.71 13.67
C ALA A 226 -19.86 -2.77 12.46
N GLU A 227 -18.71 -2.12 12.18
CA GLU A 227 -18.49 -1.33 10.96
C GLU A 227 -18.64 -2.20 9.70
N LEU A 228 -18.06 -3.39 9.72
CA LEU A 228 -18.15 -4.34 8.60
C LEU A 228 -19.62 -4.72 8.29
N ALA A 229 -20.37 -5.00 9.32
CA ALA A 229 -21.80 -5.30 9.19
C ALA A 229 -22.61 -4.09 8.68
N ALA A 230 -22.27 -2.88 9.11
CA ALA A 230 -22.88 -1.65 8.62
C ALA A 230 -22.59 -1.37 7.14
N ASP A 231 -21.42 -1.77 6.65
CA ASP A 231 -21.04 -1.72 5.23
C ASP A 231 -21.76 -2.81 4.38
N GLY A 232 -22.59 -3.65 5.00
CA GLY A 232 -23.36 -4.69 4.33
C GLY A 232 -22.58 -5.98 4.06
N ILE A 233 -21.38 -6.14 4.61
CA ILE A 233 -20.57 -7.34 4.46
C ILE A 233 -21.15 -8.45 5.34
N LYS A 234 -21.60 -9.53 4.69
CA LYS A 234 -22.20 -10.70 5.37
C LYS A 234 -21.11 -11.70 5.70
N LEU A 235 -20.71 -11.72 6.95
CA LEU A 235 -19.73 -12.65 7.50
C LEU A 235 -20.27 -13.24 8.80
N GLU A 236 -20.23 -14.57 8.95
CA GLU A 236 -20.51 -15.22 10.23
C GLU A 236 -19.36 -14.91 11.20
N THR A 237 -19.68 -14.29 12.33
CA THR A 237 -18.68 -13.87 13.33
C THR A 237 -18.88 -14.55 14.68
N ASP A 238 -19.80 -15.50 14.79
CA ASP A 238 -20.01 -16.22 16.03
C ASP A 238 -18.91 -17.27 16.26
N GLY A 239 -18.38 -17.30 17.48
CA GLY A 239 -17.42 -18.32 17.90
C GLY A 239 -16.01 -18.23 17.28
N TYR A 240 -15.65 -17.09 16.67
CA TYR A 240 -14.27 -16.87 16.21
C TYR A 240 -13.29 -16.90 17.40
N ARG A 241 -12.07 -17.30 17.12
CA ARG A 241 -10.98 -17.28 18.10
C ARG A 241 -10.33 -15.91 18.13
N LEU A 242 -10.23 -15.30 19.31
CA LEU A 242 -9.46 -14.07 19.51
C LEU A 242 -8.19 -14.39 20.33
N LEU A 243 -7.03 -14.10 19.77
CA LEU A 243 -5.73 -14.24 20.41
C LEU A 243 -5.12 -12.84 20.59
N VAL A 244 -5.03 -12.38 21.85
CA VAL A 244 -4.43 -11.09 22.18
C VAL A 244 -3.08 -11.33 22.83
N ASN A 245 -2.01 -10.76 22.29
CA ASN A 245 -0.63 -10.92 22.77
C ASN A 245 -0.30 -12.38 23.15
N PRO A 246 -0.42 -13.36 22.23
CA PRO A 246 -0.31 -14.79 22.58
C PRO A 246 1.07 -15.18 23.13
N THR A 247 2.08 -14.35 22.97
CA THR A 247 3.41 -14.51 23.58
C THR A 247 3.50 -13.95 25.00
N GLY A 248 2.44 -13.31 25.50
CA GLY A 248 2.42 -12.61 26.79
C GLY A 248 2.79 -11.14 26.66
N ARG A 249 3.68 -10.64 27.51
CA ARG A 249 4.07 -9.22 27.55
C ARG A 249 4.67 -8.73 26.24
N PHE A 250 4.26 -7.53 25.84
CA PHE A 250 4.83 -6.81 24.71
C PHE A 250 5.11 -5.35 25.13
N GLU A 251 6.03 -5.18 26.08
CA GLU A 251 6.44 -3.87 26.59
C GLU A 251 7.56 -3.26 25.74
N ILE A 252 8.53 -4.10 25.31
CA ILE A 252 9.62 -3.70 24.40
C ILE A 252 9.16 -3.95 22.98
N GLY A 253 8.98 -2.89 22.21
CA GLY A 253 8.54 -2.92 20.83
C GLY A 253 9.07 -1.71 20.05
N GLY A 254 8.55 -1.53 18.84
CA GLY A 254 9.05 -0.53 17.93
C GLY A 254 10.51 -0.73 17.54
N PRO A 255 11.24 0.33 17.16
CA PRO A 255 12.64 0.22 16.72
C PRO A 255 13.63 -0.31 17.78
N MET A 256 13.24 -0.31 19.04
CA MET A 256 14.02 -0.93 20.11
C MET A 256 13.89 -2.46 20.12
N GLY A 257 12.74 -2.98 19.70
CA GLY A 257 12.47 -4.41 19.66
C GLY A 257 12.99 -5.07 18.38
N ASP A 258 12.84 -4.40 17.24
CA ASP A 258 13.26 -4.88 15.93
C ASP A 258 13.59 -3.72 14.99
N ALA A 259 14.56 -3.93 14.08
CA ALA A 259 14.90 -2.93 13.09
C ALA A 259 13.85 -2.87 11.98
N GLY A 260 13.58 -1.65 11.50
CA GLY A 260 12.69 -1.40 10.37
C GLY A 260 13.44 -0.94 9.12
N LEU A 261 12.91 -1.30 7.97
CA LEU A 261 13.42 -0.92 6.65
C LEU A 261 12.25 -0.59 5.71
N THR A 262 12.46 0.41 4.87
CA THR A 262 11.53 0.74 3.76
C THR A 262 11.35 -0.47 2.86
N GLY A 263 10.09 -0.77 2.47
CA GLY A 263 9.79 -1.80 1.50
C GLY A 263 9.77 -3.24 2.01
N ARG A 264 9.68 -3.45 3.32
CA ARG A 264 9.61 -4.80 3.91
C ARG A 264 8.18 -5.28 4.23
N LYS A 265 7.16 -4.52 3.86
CA LYS A 265 5.74 -4.86 4.08
C LYS A 265 4.93 -4.81 2.78
N ILE A 266 5.56 -5.21 1.66
CA ILE A 266 4.98 -5.08 0.31
C ILE A 266 3.68 -5.87 0.12
N ILE A 267 3.50 -6.98 0.81
CA ILE A 267 2.27 -7.79 0.75
C ILE A 267 1.14 -7.14 1.57
N ILE A 268 1.47 -6.57 2.73
CA ILE A 268 0.55 -5.75 3.54
C ILE A 268 0.15 -4.49 2.77
N ASP A 269 1.09 -3.86 2.07
CA ASP A 269 0.85 -2.65 1.29
C ASP A 269 -0.12 -2.88 0.12
N THR A 270 -0.30 -4.11 -0.33
CA THR A 270 -1.09 -4.49 -1.51
C THR A 270 -2.33 -5.30 -1.14
N TYR A 271 -2.33 -6.60 -1.36
CA TYR A 271 -3.54 -7.42 -1.30
C TYR A 271 -3.49 -8.55 -0.26
N GLY A 272 -2.53 -8.50 0.68
CA GLY A 272 -2.46 -9.46 1.79
C GLY A 272 -2.23 -10.91 1.37
N GLY A 273 -1.62 -11.14 0.21
CA GLY A 273 -1.34 -12.47 -0.34
C GLY A 273 -2.45 -13.03 -1.24
N MET A 274 -3.56 -12.31 -1.46
CA MET A 274 -4.64 -12.77 -2.35
C MET A 274 -4.25 -12.67 -3.83
N ALA A 275 -3.43 -11.71 -4.20
CA ALA A 275 -2.90 -11.52 -5.53
C ALA A 275 -1.40 -11.86 -5.60
N ARG A 276 -0.91 -12.08 -6.83
CA ARG A 276 0.52 -12.13 -7.13
C ARG A 276 1.17 -10.77 -6.85
N HIS A 277 2.49 -10.76 -6.73
CA HIS A 277 3.27 -9.55 -6.49
C HIS A 277 4.54 -9.55 -7.33
N GLY A 278 4.90 -8.41 -7.92
CA GLY A 278 6.10 -8.27 -8.75
C GLY A 278 7.40 -8.08 -7.96
N GLY A 279 7.31 -7.81 -6.65
CA GLY A 279 8.46 -7.61 -5.76
C GLY A 279 8.84 -6.15 -5.52
N GLY A 280 8.34 -5.19 -6.32
CA GLY A 280 8.64 -3.77 -6.16
C GLY A 280 8.01 -3.15 -4.90
N ALA A 281 8.82 -2.41 -4.13
CA ALA A 281 8.35 -1.60 -3.02
C ALA A 281 7.91 -0.21 -3.52
N PHE A 282 7.02 0.46 -2.77
CA PHE A 282 6.43 1.74 -3.16
C PHE A 282 7.06 2.94 -2.45
N SER A 283 7.13 2.90 -1.12
CA SER A 283 7.51 4.05 -0.30
C SER A 283 8.90 4.57 -0.64
N GLY A 284 9.04 5.89 -0.64
CA GLY A 284 10.28 6.59 -0.99
C GLY A 284 10.55 6.76 -2.48
N LYS A 285 9.71 6.22 -3.36
CA LYS A 285 9.84 6.29 -4.82
C LYS A 285 8.88 7.32 -5.41
N ASP A 286 9.39 8.26 -6.22
CA ASP A 286 8.56 9.15 -7.03
C ASP A 286 7.85 8.39 -8.16
N PRO A 287 6.78 8.94 -8.77
CA PRO A 287 5.96 8.21 -9.74
C PRO A 287 6.64 7.88 -11.08
N SER A 288 7.86 8.33 -11.36
CA SER A 288 8.63 7.85 -12.50
C SER A 288 9.07 6.38 -12.34
N LYS A 289 9.08 5.87 -11.12
CA LYS A 289 9.35 4.47 -10.82
C LYS A 289 8.07 3.67 -11.04
N VAL A 290 8.09 2.84 -12.08
CA VAL A 290 6.93 2.01 -12.49
C VAL A 290 6.52 1.00 -11.41
N ASP A 291 7.42 0.59 -10.54
CA ASP A 291 7.08 -0.21 -9.34
C ASP A 291 5.90 0.38 -8.59
N ARG A 292 5.85 1.70 -8.45
CA ARG A 292 4.78 2.42 -7.76
C ARG A 292 3.66 2.83 -8.70
N SER A 293 3.94 3.61 -9.72
CA SER A 293 2.93 4.18 -10.60
C SER A 293 2.15 3.13 -11.37
N ALA A 294 2.82 2.11 -11.90
CA ALA A 294 2.16 1.05 -12.64
C ALA A 294 1.38 0.09 -11.72
N ALA A 295 1.84 -0.16 -10.49
CA ALA A 295 1.03 -0.91 -9.52
C ALA A 295 -0.28 -0.16 -9.18
N TYR A 296 -0.23 1.16 -9.05
CA TYR A 296 -1.42 1.98 -8.87
C TYR A 296 -2.33 1.95 -10.12
N ALA A 297 -1.75 2.03 -11.32
CA ALA A 297 -2.51 1.89 -12.56
C ALA A 297 -3.17 0.52 -12.67
N MET A 298 -2.48 -0.55 -12.29
CA MET A 298 -3.04 -1.91 -12.33
C MET A 298 -4.17 -2.09 -11.31
N ARG A 299 -4.08 -1.46 -10.14
CA ARG A 299 -5.23 -1.40 -9.21
C ARG A 299 -6.43 -0.68 -9.85
N TRP A 300 -6.19 0.47 -10.47
CA TRP A 300 -7.23 1.23 -11.17
C TRP A 300 -7.88 0.40 -12.28
N VAL A 301 -7.10 -0.28 -13.12
CA VAL A 301 -7.58 -1.18 -14.18
C VAL A 301 -8.41 -2.32 -13.59
N ALA A 302 -7.87 -3.11 -12.65
CA ALA A 302 -8.56 -4.25 -12.08
C ALA A 302 -9.88 -3.85 -11.40
N LYS A 303 -9.86 -2.73 -10.67
CA LYS A 303 -11.05 -2.19 -10.01
C LYS A 303 -12.13 -1.80 -11.01
N ASN A 304 -11.76 -1.18 -12.13
CA ASN A 304 -12.72 -0.83 -13.19
C ASN A 304 -13.26 -2.04 -13.93
N VAL A 305 -12.49 -3.11 -14.13
CA VAL A 305 -12.98 -4.37 -14.72
C VAL A 305 -14.08 -4.98 -13.86
N VAL A 306 -13.87 -5.05 -12.54
CA VAL A 306 -14.89 -5.59 -11.61
C VAL A 306 -16.08 -4.65 -11.51
N ALA A 307 -15.86 -3.34 -11.40
CA ALA A 307 -16.94 -2.34 -11.36
C ALA A 307 -17.78 -2.29 -12.64
N ALA A 308 -17.20 -2.65 -13.79
CA ALA A 308 -17.92 -2.79 -15.07
C ALA A 308 -18.79 -4.05 -15.15
N GLY A 309 -18.73 -4.94 -14.15
CA GLY A 309 -19.44 -6.23 -14.15
C GLY A 309 -18.84 -7.25 -15.13
N LEU A 310 -17.61 -7.06 -15.60
CA LEU A 310 -16.94 -7.97 -16.53
C LEU A 310 -16.40 -9.23 -15.83
N ALA A 311 -16.16 -9.16 -14.54
CA ALA A 311 -15.77 -10.28 -13.68
C ALA A 311 -16.10 -9.95 -12.23
N THR A 312 -16.20 -10.95 -11.33
CA THR A 312 -16.30 -10.74 -9.89
C THR A 312 -14.92 -10.71 -9.23
N ARG A 313 -13.87 -11.19 -9.93
CA ARG A 313 -12.46 -11.14 -9.53
C ARG A 313 -11.61 -10.87 -10.76
N CYS A 314 -10.66 -9.97 -10.62
CA CYS A 314 -9.74 -9.66 -11.70
C CYS A 314 -8.35 -9.41 -11.16
N GLU A 315 -7.35 -10.10 -11.73
CA GLU A 315 -5.93 -9.81 -11.57
C GLU A 315 -5.38 -9.36 -12.92
N VAL A 316 -4.63 -8.27 -12.93
CA VAL A 316 -3.95 -7.79 -14.13
C VAL A 316 -2.46 -7.66 -13.84
N GLN A 317 -1.63 -8.02 -14.83
CA GLN A 317 -0.20 -7.81 -14.80
C GLN A 317 0.21 -6.92 -15.96
N VAL A 318 1.07 -5.95 -15.70
CA VAL A 318 1.79 -5.19 -16.72
C VAL A 318 3.29 -5.38 -16.54
N ALA A 319 4.03 -5.42 -17.62
CA ALA A 319 5.48 -5.52 -17.61
C ALA A 319 6.13 -4.40 -18.44
N TYR A 320 7.24 -3.88 -17.94
CA TYR A 320 8.04 -2.84 -18.62
C TYR A 320 9.49 -3.29 -18.80
N ALA A 321 10.13 -2.76 -19.84
CA ALA A 321 11.58 -2.76 -19.99
C ALA A 321 12.12 -1.37 -19.66
N ILE A 322 13.27 -1.31 -19.00
CA ILE A 322 13.91 -0.03 -18.66
C ILE A 322 14.10 0.84 -19.90
N GLY A 323 13.74 2.11 -19.78
CA GLY A 323 13.90 3.10 -20.83
C GLY A 323 12.92 2.96 -22.01
N LYS A 324 11.91 2.05 -21.95
CA LYS A 324 10.82 1.98 -22.94
C LYS A 324 9.57 2.64 -22.41
N ALA A 325 8.82 3.32 -23.31
CA ALA A 325 7.54 3.90 -22.99
C ALA A 325 6.41 2.85 -23.04
N GLU A 326 6.38 2.04 -24.09
CA GLU A 326 5.33 1.03 -24.24
C GLU A 326 5.57 -0.17 -23.32
N PRO A 327 4.51 -0.69 -22.64
CA PRO A 327 4.58 -1.95 -21.92
C PRO A 327 5.02 -3.09 -22.84
N VAL A 328 5.80 -4.02 -22.32
CA VAL A 328 6.21 -5.22 -23.06
C VAL A 328 5.24 -6.39 -22.91
N GLY A 329 4.26 -6.28 -22.01
CA GLY A 329 3.22 -7.29 -21.82
C GLY A 329 2.09 -6.83 -20.92
N LEU A 330 0.90 -7.34 -21.22
CA LEU A 330 -0.30 -7.24 -20.38
C LEU A 330 -0.91 -8.63 -20.26
N PHE A 331 -1.24 -9.04 -19.04
CA PHE A 331 -1.91 -10.30 -18.75
C PHE A 331 -3.14 -10.03 -17.89
N VAL A 332 -4.23 -10.74 -18.16
CA VAL A 332 -5.50 -10.65 -17.44
C VAL A 332 -5.92 -12.04 -16.98
N GLU A 333 -6.33 -12.15 -15.73
CA GLU A 333 -6.86 -13.38 -15.12
C GLU A 333 -8.15 -13.05 -14.37
N THR A 334 -9.24 -13.72 -14.72
CA THR A 334 -10.56 -13.55 -14.08
C THR A 334 -10.93 -14.70 -13.15
N PHE A 335 -10.06 -15.70 -13.03
CA PHE A 335 -10.29 -16.89 -12.19
C PHE A 335 -11.58 -17.64 -12.52
N GLY A 336 -11.97 -17.62 -13.79
CA GLY A 336 -13.22 -18.24 -14.28
C GLY A 336 -14.49 -17.49 -13.88
N THR A 337 -14.39 -16.25 -13.45
CA THR A 337 -15.54 -15.39 -13.10
C THR A 337 -15.89 -14.38 -14.22
N GLY A 338 -15.14 -14.38 -15.31
CA GLY A 338 -15.37 -13.50 -16.46
C GLY A 338 -16.73 -13.73 -17.11
N THR A 339 -17.40 -12.62 -17.48
CA THR A 339 -18.64 -12.65 -18.26
C THR A 339 -18.38 -12.79 -19.76
N VAL A 340 -17.14 -12.54 -20.16
CA VAL A 340 -16.60 -12.71 -21.52
C VAL A 340 -15.19 -13.29 -21.43
N GLU A 341 -14.64 -13.72 -22.57
CA GLU A 341 -13.27 -14.21 -22.67
C GLU A 341 -12.24 -13.16 -22.24
N GLU A 342 -11.21 -13.58 -21.51
CA GLU A 342 -10.16 -12.69 -20.96
C GLU A 342 -9.43 -11.89 -22.04
N GLU A 343 -9.30 -12.46 -23.24
CA GLU A 343 -8.70 -11.78 -24.39
C GLU A 343 -9.51 -10.55 -24.83
N ARG A 344 -10.84 -10.59 -24.72
CA ARG A 344 -11.71 -9.42 -24.98
C ARG A 344 -11.53 -8.35 -23.91
N ILE A 345 -11.44 -8.76 -22.65
CA ILE A 345 -11.16 -7.84 -21.55
C ILE A 345 -9.78 -7.18 -21.74
N SER A 346 -8.76 -7.96 -22.10
CA SER A 346 -7.40 -7.45 -22.35
C SER A 346 -7.37 -6.42 -23.49
N ARG A 347 -8.07 -6.67 -24.60
CA ARG A 347 -8.20 -5.70 -25.69
C ARG A 347 -8.90 -4.42 -25.25
N ALA A 348 -10.01 -4.54 -24.52
CA ALA A 348 -10.73 -3.39 -23.99
C ALA A 348 -9.86 -2.56 -23.02
N ILE A 349 -9.05 -3.20 -22.18
CA ILE A 349 -8.10 -2.50 -21.32
C ILE A 349 -7.12 -1.68 -22.16
N THR A 350 -6.53 -2.26 -23.20
CA THR A 350 -5.56 -1.57 -24.07
C THR A 350 -6.22 -0.40 -24.84
N GLU A 351 -7.51 -0.49 -25.16
CA GLU A 351 -8.26 0.59 -25.82
C GLU A 351 -8.59 1.75 -24.86
N VAL A 352 -8.93 1.42 -23.60
CA VAL A 352 -9.47 2.39 -22.63
C VAL A 352 -8.38 3.06 -21.78
N PHE A 353 -7.26 2.36 -21.54
CA PHE A 353 -6.16 2.84 -20.68
C PHE A 353 -4.87 2.99 -21.48
N ASP A 354 -4.28 4.15 -21.40
CA ASP A 354 -2.91 4.36 -21.85
C ASP A 354 -1.94 3.97 -20.69
N LEU A 355 -1.25 2.85 -20.84
CA LEU A 355 -0.38 2.29 -19.81
C LEU A 355 1.07 2.77 -19.92
N ARG A 356 1.37 3.74 -20.78
CA ARG A 356 2.70 4.37 -20.82
C ARG A 356 2.95 5.16 -19.53
N PRO A 357 4.17 5.16 -18.97
CA PRO A 357 4.45 5.78 -17.67
C PRO A 357 3.98 7.23 -17.54
N ALA A 358 4.24 8.06 -18.55
CA ALA A 358 3.80 9.46 -18.52
C ALA A 358 2.27 9.60 -18.55
N ALA A 359 1.55 8.74 -19.28
CA ALA A 359 0.10 8.73 -19.29
C ALA A 359 -0.49 8.32 -17.94
N VAL A 360 0.07 7.30 -17.32
CA VAL A 360 -0.31 6.86 -15.97
C VAL A 360 -0.13 7.98 -14.95
N ILE A 361 1.02 8.66 -14.98
CA ILE A 361 1.30 9.80 -14.09
C ILE A 361 0.27 10.91 -14.28
N ARG A 362 -0.05 11.27 -15.53
CA ARG A 362 -1.05 12.27 -15.88
C ARG A 362 -2.45 11.87 -15.43
N ASP A 363 -2.91 10.66 -15.81
CA ASP A 363 -4.29 10.23 -15.63
C ASP A 363 -4.64 9.99 -14.16
N LEU A 364 -3.66 9.56 -13.37
CA LEU A 364 -3.78 9.39 -11.93
C LEU A 364 -3.32 10.63 -11.13
N ASP A 365 -2.83 11.69 -11.79
CA ASP A 365 -2.39 12.94 -11.16
C ASP A 365 -1.38 12.71 -10.02
N LEU A 366 -0.28 11.99 -10.34
CA LEU A 366 0.65 11.47 -9.36
C LEU A 366 1.79 12.44 -8.96
N LEU A 367 1.90 13.62 -9.58
CA LEU A 367 2.95 14.60 -9.24
C LEU A 367 2.61 15.45 -8.00
N ARG A 368 1.69 14.98 -7.17
CA ARG A 368 1.26 15.65 -5.94
C ARG A 368 1.90 15.03 -4.69
N PRO A 369 2.04 15.80 -3.60
CA PRO A 369 2.54 15.28 -2.33
C PRO A 369 1.45 14.50 -1.56
N ILE A 370 1.14 13.28 -2.00
CA ILE A 370 0.05 12.42 -1.51
C ILE A 370 0.56 11.14 -0.84
N TYR A 371 1.85 10.90 -0.86
CA TYR A 371 2.45 9.59 -0.62
C TYR A 371 2.58 9.23 0.86
N ALA A 372 2.87 10.17 1.75
CA ALA A 372 2.94 9.90 3.19
C ALA A 372 1.65 9.28 3.74
N ARG A 373 0.48 9.61 3.16
CA ARG A 373 -0.80 9.01 3.54
C ARG A 373 -0.98 7.56 3.09
N THR A 374 -0.22 7.10 2.10
CA THR A 374 -0.29 5.72 1.63
C THR A 374 0.50 4.75 2.51
N ALA A 375 1.50 5.25 3.21
CA ALA A 375 2.57 4.47 3.83
C ALA A 375 2.13 3.61 5.05
N ALA A 376 0.89 3.70 5.51
CA ALA A 376 0.32 2.84 6.55
C ALA A 376 -1.12 2.43 6.19
N TYR A 377 -1.51 1.23 6.62
CA TYR A 377 -2.87 0.67 6.42
C TYR A 377 -3.25 0.38 4.96
N GLY A 378 -2.27 0.03 4.13
CA GLY A 378 -2.43 -0.36 2.74
C GLY A 378 -2.50 0.82 1.76
N HIS A 379 -1.97 0.61 0.56
CA HIS A 379 -2.03 1.57 -0.55
C HIS A 379 -3.36 1.49 -1.31
N PHE A 380 -4.09 0.40 -1.19
CA PHE A 380 -5.33 0.11 -1.92
C PHE A 380 -6.53 -0.02 -0.97
N GLY A 381 -7.73 0.19 -1.52
CA GLY A 381 -9.01 0.03 -0.82
C GLY A 381 -9.48 1.26 -0.03
N ARG A 382 -8.70 2.33 0.06
CA ARG A 382 -9.13 3.57 0.71
C ARG A 382 -9.56 4.60 -0.33
N GLU A 383 -10.87 4.84 -0.43
CA GLU A 383 -11.45 5.75 -1.42
C GLU A 383 -11.33 7.23 -0.99
N LEU A 384 -10.09 7.66 -0.79
CA LEU A 384 -9.76 9.06 -0.50
C LEU A 384 -9.68 9.86 -1.80
N PRO A 385 -10.03 11.15 -1.79
CA PRO A 385 -10.00 11.98 -3.01
C PRO A 385 -8.63 12.02 -3.71
N GLU A 386 -7.54 11.95 -2.94
CA GLU A 386 -6.18 11.92 -3.44
C GLU A 386 -5.75 10.55 -3.98
N PHE A 387 -6.43 9.46 -3.63
CA PHE A 387 -6.12 8.09 -4.09
C PHE A 387 -6.85 7.79 -5.39
N THR A 388 -6.42 8.46 -6.44
CA THR A 388 -7.08 8.46 -7.76
C THR A 388 -7.17 7.08 -8.42
N TRP A 389 -6.31 6.15 -8.04
CA TRP A 389 -6.34 4.76 -8.50
C TRP A 389 -7.51 3.94 -7.93
N GLU A 390 -8.24 4.48 -6.97
CA GLU A 390 -9.47 3.87 -6.46
C GLU A 390 -10.74 4.31 -7.22
N ARG A 391 -10.63 5.19 -8.22
CA ARG A 391 -11.78 5.60 -9.04
C ARG A 391 -12.26 4.47 -9.94
N THR A 392 -13.59 4.43 -10.18
CA THR A 392 -14.25 3.51 -11.13
C THR A 392 -14.76 4.25 -12.37
N ASP A 393 -14.10 5.33 -12.73
CA ASP A 393 -14.46 6.28 -13.78
C ASP A 393 -14.35 5.74 -15.21
N ARG A 394 -13.69 4.59 -15.39
CA ARG A 394 -13.51 3.91 -16.68
C ARG A 394 -14.44 2.71 -16.87
N ALA A 395 -15.22 2.31 -15.87
CA ALA A 395 -16.05 1.11 -15.92
C ALA A 395 -17.03 1.12 -17.11
N ALA A 396 -17.73 2.22 -17.34
CA ALA A 396 -18.65 2.35 -18.47
C ALA A 396 -17.95 2.32 -19.85
N ALA A 397 -16.71 2.82 -19.94
CA ALA A 397 -15.92 2.76 -21.16
C ALA A 397 -15.46 1.33 -21.47
N LEU A 398 -14.99 0.61 -20.43
CA LEU A 398 -14.63 -0.80 -20.56
C LEU A 398 -15.81 -1.66 -21.01
N HIS A 399 -17.00 -1.46 -20.42
CA HIS A 399 -18.19 -2.20 -20.81
C HIS A 399 -18.51 -2.01 -22.30
N ARG A 400 -18.50 -0.76 -22.78
CA ARG A 400 -18.73 -0.46 -24.20
C ARG A 400 -17.66 -1.06 -25.12
N ALA A 401 -16.38 -0.97 -24.75
CA ALA A 401 -15.29 -1.53 -25.54
C ALA A 401 -15.41 -3.05 -25.69
N VAL A 402 -15.82 -3.75 -24.61
CA VAL A 402 -16.10 -5.19 -24.67
C VAL A 402 -17.31 -5.50 -25.55
N GLU A 403 -18.38 -4.70 -25.54
CA GLU A 403 -19.55 -4.93 -26.39
C GLU A 403 -19.28 -4.69 -27.90
N ALA A 404 -18.37 -3.76 -28.21
CA ALA A 404 -18.04 -3.38 -29.58
C ALA A 404 -17.09 -4.34 -30.31
N GLY A 405 -16.26 -5.08 -29.59
CA GLY A 405 -15.26 -6.05 -30.11
C GLY A 405 -15.68 -7.49 -29.89
#